data_3e5731737cd7a781e94625e3518e2c95
#
_entry.id   3e5731737cd7a781e94625e3518e2c95
#
_cell.length_a   1.000
_cell.length_b   1.000
_cell.length_c   1.000
_cell.angle_alpha   90.00
_cell.angle_beta   90.00
_cell.angle_gamma   90.00
#
_symmetry.space_group_name_H-M   'P 1'
#
loop_
_entity.id
_entity.type
_entity.pdbx_description
1 polymer ?
#
loop_
_entity_poly.entity_id
_entity_poly.type
_entity_poly.pdbx_seq_one_letter_code
_entity_poly.pdbx_strand_id
1 'polypeptide(L)'
;MRTILDRIWESRWKDALLPLSFLFGSLLNFVFFYLGLAYKDNAARTYGYILFQLLFAVLCGLALLAALKHKRMSKLSWLCLGVVLLFYGANYAAGLVRHGLSGPWKDYFVHFVCFALPAFFAGICGALSYSERRFLPLMERLSFLVLPGAVIYTNGLLFYCNPFGYNRFLGIMDYMVFAYTVMPFLLVHLIRFADKEDLELPLFGKKAKHPQLVRGVLIAIYWVSIIGSGTRGAYVCTAGFCALLVVSRLIHREPALRAFLVSAALAAALLLTMFVYAPPGMYAVSRMNMFLDGLKQGELVTATGDTPDIQDKLDDLVSAGGDRQVANQTEGEDGDGETVQFRSRGTLFTLAWKEFLKEPLTGMGLGGYQIKYGGTPHNAILELLCEGGLLLGGPILLLILLALIRLFRLAWHDRSTRYLLLIFLAYAIRANIGGGAWTCDYLLCALGYGLALRLPNTGGGIPSDADVPRGEPVPAEPVTKE
;
A
#
# COMPACT_ATOMS: atom_id res chain seq x y z
N MET A 1 -29.95 23.19 -16.45
CA MET A 1 -28.94 22.37 -17.14
C MET A 1 -28.00 21.75 -16.13
N ARG A 2 -27.97 20.41 -15.97
CA ARG A 2 -27.03 19.75 -15.04
C ARG A 2 -25.61 19.96 -15.52
N THR A 3 -24.71 20.40 -14.65
CA THR A 3 -23.29 20.56 -14.97
C THR A 3 -22.60 19.18 -15.08
N ILE A 4 -21.44 19.12 -15.73
CA ILE A 4 -20.61 17.91 -15.78
C ILE A 4 -20.31 17.41 -14.35
N LEU A 5 -20.04 18.30 -13.42
CA LEU A 5 -19.76 17.95 -12.01
C LEU A 5 -20.97 17.27 -11.32
N ASP A 6 -22.20 17.69 -11.66
CA ASP A 6 -23.41 17.04 -11.12
C ASP A 6 -23.53 15.60 -11.61
N ARG A 7 -23.29 15.37 -12.92
CA ARG A 7 -23.28 14.02 -13.50
C ARG A 7 -22.18 13.13 -12.88
N ILE A 8 -20.99 13.69 -12.63
CA ILE A 8 -19.89 13.00 -11.95
C ILE A 8 -20.32 12.60 -10.54
N TRP A 9 -20.93 13.52 -9.80
CA TRP A 9 -21.36 13.27 -8.43
C TRP A 9 -22.45 12.20 -8.33
N GLU A 10 -23.39 12.18 -9.24
CA GLU A 10 -24.46 11.19 -9.31
C GLU A 10 -23.98 9.81 -9.79
N SER A 11 -22.84 9.76 -10.49
CA SER A 11 -22.31 8.52 -11.03
C SER A 11 -21.69 7.63 -9.94
N ARG A 12 -21.72 6.30 -10.16
CA ARG A 12 -21.14 5.31 -9.23
C ARG A 12 -19.64 5.11 -9.40
N TRP A 13 -19.04 5.55 -10.51
CA TRP A 13 -17.62 5.31 -10.77
C TRP A 13 -16.70 6.03 -9.77
N LYS A 14 -17.13 7.18 -9.19
CA LYS A 14 -16.37 7.87 -8.16
C LYS A 14 -16.06 7.00 -6.94
N ASP A 15 -16.96 6.05 -6.63
CA ASP A 15 -16.76 5.15 -5.49
C ASP A 15 -15.63 4.13 -5.75
N ALA A 16 -15.29 3.89 -7.03
CA ALA A 16 -14.18 3.02 -7.41
C ALA A 16 -12.81 3.70 -7.24
N LEU A 17 -12.75 5.03 -7.13
CA LEU A 17 -11.47 5.74 -6.96
C LEU A 17 -10.76 5.36 -5.67
N LEU A 18 -11.51 5.14 -4.58
CA LEU A 18 -10.94 4.74 -3.30
C LEU A 18 -10.24 3.37 -3.38
N PRO A 19 -10.87 2.27 -3.84
CA PRO A 19 -10.16 1.01 -4.04
C PRO A 19 -9.06 1.09 -5.12
N LEU A 20 -9.26 1.84 -6.20
CA LEU A 20 -8.26 2.01 -7.23
C LEU A 20 -7.01 2.75 -6.74
N SER A 21 -7.12 3.68 -5.79
CA SER A 21 -5.97 4.37 -5.22
C SER A 21 -4.95 3.44 -4.54
N PHE A 22 -5.37 2.26 -4.10
CA PHE A 22 -4.48 1.23 -3.56
C PHE A 22 -3.80 0.37 -4.62
N LEU A 23 -4.38 0.30 -5.80
CA LEU A 23 -4.09 -0.77 -6.74
C LEU A 23 -3.75 -0.28 -8.15
N PHE A 24 -3.95 1.02 -8.43
CA PHE A 24 -3.97 1.48 -9.81
C PHE A 24 -2.72 1.11 -10.60
N GLY A 25 -1.53 1.44 -10.09
CA GLY A 25 -0.27 1.09 -10.74
C GLY A 25 -0.08 -0.42 -10.90
N SER A 26 -0.48 -1.18 -9.90
CA SER A 26 -0.38 -2.63 -9.90
C SER A 26 -1.38 -3.29 -10.85
N LEU A 27 -2.61 -2.80 -10.91
CA LEU A 27 -3.63 -3.27 -11.86
C LEU A 27 -3.21 -3.00 -13.30
N LEU A 28 -2.59 -1.86 -13.59
CA LEU A 28 -2.06 -1.58 -14.92
C LEU A 28 -1.03 -2.61 -15.35
N ASN A 29 -0.18 -3.10 -14.45
CA ASN A 29 0.75 -4.17 -14.76
C ASN A 29 0.02 -5.42 -15.23
N PHE A 30 -1.08 -5.83 -14.58
CA PHE A 30 -1.88 -6.97 -15.04
C PHE A 30 -2.57 -6.70 -16.37
N VAL A 31 -3.10 -5.47 -16.60
CA VAL A 31 -3.69 -5.10 -17.89
C VAL A 31 -2.66 -5.22 -19.00
N PHE A 32 -1.46 -4.68 -18.83
CA PHE A 32 -0.38 -4.80 -19.81
C PHE A 32 0.06 -6.25 -20.03
N PHE A 33 0.03 -7.08 -18.98
CA PHE A 33 0.26 -8.50 -19.13
C PHE A 33 -0.76 -9.17 -20.04
N TYR A 34 -2.05 -8.94 -19.78
CA TYR A 34 -3.11 -9.51 -20.62
C TYR A 34 -3.07 -9.03 -22.07
N LEU A 35 -2.55 -7.82 -22.30
CA LEU A 35 -2.36 -7.26 -23.65
C LEU A 35 -1.05 -7.72 -24.33
N GLY A 36 -0.24 -8.55 -23.69
CA GLY A 36 1.05 -8.99 -24.21
C GLY A 36 2.13 -7.90 -24.23
N LEU A 37 1.91 -6.77 -23.52
CA LEU A 37 2.81 -5.62 -23.45
C LEU A 37 3.66 -5.60 -22.18
N ALA A 38 3.94 -6.77 -21.63
CA ALA A 38 4.53 -6.91 -20.30
C ALA A 38 6.00 -6.49 -20.19
N TYR A 39 6.76 -6.53 -21.28
CA TYR A 39 8.20 -6.26 -21.28
C TYR A 39 8.50 -4.79 -20.96
N LYS A 40 9.45 -4.56 -20.03
CA LYS A 40 9.83 -3.24 -19.52
C LYS A 40 10.31 -2.28 -20.62
N ASP A 41 10.98 -2.80 -21.63
CA ASP A 41 11.56 -2.01 -22.73
C ASP A 41 10.56 -1.69 -23.84
N ASN A 42 9.30 -2.08 -23.69
CA ASN A 42 8.27 -1.77 -24.65
C ASN A 42 7.82 -0.31 -24.48
N ALA A 43 8.12 0.54 -25.48
CA ALA A 43 7.74 1.95 -25.48
C ALA A 43 6.21 2.14 -25.33
N ALA A 44 5.40 1.29 -25.97
CA ALA A 44 3.94 1.35 -25.85
C ALA A 44 3.48 1.12 -24.41
N ARG A 45 4.14 0.24 -23.66
CA ARG A 45 3.87 0.06 -22.22
C ARG A 45 4.19 1.32 -21.44
N THR A 46 5.36 1.91 -21.64
CA THR A 46 5.79 3.10 -20.91
C THR A 46 4.86 4.28 -21.15
N TYR A 47 4.56 4.58 -22.41
CA TYR A 47 3.63 5.66 -22.75
C TYR A 47 2.20 5.36 -22.28
N GLY A 48 1.74 4.12 -22.43
CA GLY A 48 0.44 3.68 -21.92
C GLY A 48 0.34 3.84 -20.41
N TYR A 49 1.39 3.46 -19.69
CA TYR A 49 1.44 3.61 -18.23
C TYR A 49 1.31 5.09 -17.80
N ILE A 50 2.08 5.98 -18.43
CA ILE A 50 2.01 7.43 -18.16
C ILE A 50 0.61 7.97 -18.49
N LEU A 51 0.07 7.62 -19.65
CA LEU A 51 -1.25 8.07 -20.08
C LEU A 51 -2.35 7.65 -19.10
N PHE A 52 -2.37 6.38 -18.68
CA PHE A 52 -3.36 5.90 -17.72
C PHE A 52 -3.21 6.54 -16.35
N GLN A 53 -1.99 6.84 -15.91
CA GLN A 53 -1.74 7.55 -14.66
C GLN A 53 -2.26 8.99 -14.72
N LEU A 54 -1.99 9.71 -15.79
CA LEU A 54 -2.52 11.06 -16.01
C LEU A 54 -4.05 11.06 -16.07
N LEU A 55 -4.64 10.08 -16.75
CA LEU A 55 -6.09 9.94 -16.80
C LEU A 55 -6.67 9.70 -15.40
N PHE A 56 -6.06 8.81 -14.62
CA PHE A 56 -6.48 8.55 -13.23
C PHE A 56 -6.38 9.83 -12.38
N ALA A 57 -5.29 10.59 -12.50
CA ALA A 57 -5.11 11.85 -11.80
C ALA A 57 -6.21 12.87 -12.16
N VAL A 58 -6.55 12.99 -13.44
CA VAL A 58 -7.64 13.85 -13.91
C VAL A 58 -8.99 13.40 -13.33
N LEU A 59 -9.28 12.10 -13.36
CA LEU A 59 -10.52 11.54 -12.79
C LEU A 59 -10.62 11.82 -11.29
N CYS A 60 -9.54 11.64 -10.54
CA CYS A 60 -9.50 11.98 -9.11
C CYS A 60 -9.72 13.47 -8.86
N GLY A 61 -9.10 14.34 -9.65
CA GLY A 61 -9.31 15.79 -9.58
C GLY A 61 -10.75 16.20 -9.87
N LEU A 62 -11.35 15.67 -10.93
CA LEU A 62 -12.75 15.95 -11.28
C LEU A 62 -13.72 15.44 -10.23
N ALA A 63 -13.48 14.25 -9.68
CA ALA A 63 -14.30 13.71 -8.61
C ALA A 63 -14.18 14.53 -7.32
N LEU A 64 -12.98 15.02 -6.99
CA LEU A 64 -12.79 15.94 -5.88
C LEU A 64 -13.57 17.24 -6.09
N LEU A 65 -13.47 17.86 -7.25
CA LEU A 65 -14.23 19.09 -7.56
C LEU A 65 -15.74 18.87 -7.46
N ALA A 66 -16.24 17.73 -7.95
CA ALA A 66 -17.63 17.34 -7.83
C ALA A 66 -18.03 17.15 -6.35
N ALA A 67 -17.19 16.46 -5.57
CA ALA A 67 -17.42 16.25 -4.13
C ALA A 67 -17.46 17.58 -3.36
N LEU A 68 -16.56 18.50 -3.66
CA LEU A 68 -16.49 19.82 -3.02
C LEU A 68 -17.66 20.71 -3.38
N LYS A 69 -18.20 20.61 -4.60
CA LYS A 69 -19.42 21.30 -5.02
C LYS A 69 -20.65 20.83 -4.24
N HIS A 70 -20.76 19.53 -3.99
CA HIS A 70 -21.97 18.93 -3.39
C HIS A 70 -21.89 18.74 -1.88
N LYS A 71 -20.70 18.69 -1.32
CA LYS A 71 -20.46 18.46 0.12
C LYS A 71 -19.57 19.54 0.70
N ARG A 72 -19.98 20.10 1.83
CA ARG A 72 -19.17 21.09 2.55
C ARG A 72 -18.22 20.36 3.49
N MET A 73 -16.94 20.65 3.38
CA MET A 73 -15.95 20.27 4.39
C MET A 73 -15.93 21.23 5.56
N SER A 74 -15.53 20.75 6.74
CA SER A 74 -15.30 21.62 7.89
C SER A 74 -14.11 22.54 7.63
N LYS A 75 -14.10 23.72 8.26
CA LYS A 75 -12.95 24.66 8.19
C LYS A 75 -11.65 23.99 8.66
N LEU A 76 -11.74 23.17 9.71
CA LEU A 76 -10.61 22.41 10.22
C LEU A 76 -10.08 21.41 9.17
N SER A 77 -10.96 20.68 8.48
CA SER A 77 -10.55 19.76 7.40
C SER A 77 -9.82 20.51 6.28
N TRP A 78 -10.34 21.66 5.84
CA TRP A 78 -9.66 22.50 4.84
C TRP A 78 -8.28 22.95 5.30
N LEU A 79 -8.18 23.42 6.54
CA LEU A 79 -6.89 23.82 7.12
C LEU A 79 -5.91 22.65 7.12
N CYS A 80 -6.31 21.49 7.65
CA CYS A 80 -5.44 20.31 7.71
C CYS A 80 -4.98 19.85 6.32
N LEU A 81 -5.89 19.83 5.32
CA LEU A 81 -5.54 19.44 3.95
C LEU A 81 -4.58 20.44 3.30
N GLY A 82 -4.79 21.75 3.52
CA GLY A 82 -3.86 22.78 3.06
C GLY A 82 -2.48 22.65 3.71
N VAL A 83 -2.44 22.36 5.01
CA VAL A 83 -1.19 22.13 5.75
C VAL A 83 -0.45 20.90 5.23
N VAL A 84 -1.14 19.78 4.92
CA VAL A 84 -0.51 18.61 4.27
C VAL A 84 0.22 19.02 2.99
N LEU A 85 -0.50 19.68 2.08
CA LEU A 85 0.08 20.08 0.78
C LEU A 85 1.23 21.09 0.95
N LEU A 86 1.10 22.01 1.90
CA LEU A 86 2.15 22.97 2.22
C LEU A 86 3.43 22.28 2.69
N PHE A 87 3.32 21.36 3.65
CA PHE A 87 4.51 20.67 4.19
C PHE A 87 5.12 19.67 3.22
N TYR A 88 4.32 18.99 2.42
CA TYR A 88 4.87 18.18 1.31
C TYR A 88 5.60 19.06 0.31
N GLY A 89 4.99 20.16 -0.14
CA GLY A 89 5.62 21.14 -1.04
C GLY A 89 6.91 21.73 -0.47
N ALA A 90 6.93 22.08 0.82
CA ALA A 90 8.11 22.60 1.50
C ALA A 90 9.25 21.58 1.58
N ASN A 91 8.96 20.28 1.80
CA ASN A 91 9.96 19.23 1.76
C ASN A 91 10.57 19.05 0.36
N TYR A 92 9.74 19.11 -0.70
CA TYR A 92 10.25 19.07 -2.08
C TYR A 92 11.11 20.29 -2.40
N ALA A 93 10.69 21.48 -1.95
CA ALA A 93 11.50 22.69 -2.11
C ALA A 93 12.82 22.62 -1.34
N ALA A 94 12.82 22.08 -0.12
CA ALA A 94 14.01 21.85 0.67
C ALA A 94 14.98 20.86 -0.02
N GLY A 95 14.44 19.79 -0.60
CA GLY A 95 15.22 18.84 -1.40
C GLY A 95 15.87 19.49 -2.62
N LEU A 96 15.11 20.33 -3.34
CA LEU A 96 15.63 21.09 -4.48
C LEU A 96 16.74 22.04 -4.06
N VAL A 97 16.56 22.80 -2.98
CA VAL A 97 17.54 23.78 -2.49
C VAL A 97 18.84 23.08 -2.03
N ARG A 98 18.73 21.95 -1.33
CA ARG A 98 19.91 21.24 -0.78
C ARG A 98 20.67 20.42 -1.82
N HIS A 99 19.98 19.78 -2.76
CA HIS A 99 20.56 18.79 -3.66
C HIS A 99 20.54 19.20 -5.14
N GLY A 100 20.02 20.39 -5.46
CA GLY A 100 19.97 20.91 -6.82
C GLY A 100 18.99 20.10 -7.72
N LEU A 101 19.05 20.37 -9.03
CA LEU A 101 18.14 19.75 -10.01
C LEU A 101 18.41 18.26 -10.29
N SER A 102 19.58 17.76 -9.94
CA SER A 102 19.99 16.36 -10.16
C SER A 102 19.69 15.44 -8.97
N GLY A 103 19.16 15.97 -7.87
CA GLY A 103 18.88 15.19 -6.67
C GLY A 103 17.73 14.19 -6.82
N PRO A 104 17.67 13.11 -5.98
CA PRO A 104 16.65 12.06 -6.02
C PRO A 104 15.24 12.59 -5.75
N TRP A 105 15.11 13.75 -5.11
CA TRP A 105 13.82 14.41 -4.86
C TRP A 105 12.96 14.57 -6.11
N LYS A 106 13.59 14.65 -7.29
CA LYS A 106 12.92 14.77 -8.59
C LYS A 106 12.04 13.54 -8.88
N ASP A 107 12.58 12.35 -8.69
CA ASP A 107 11.85 11.11 -8.92
C ASP A 107 10.72 10.95 -7.91
N TYR A 108 10.96 11.32 -6.66
CA TYR A 108 9.93 11.39 -5.62
C TYR A 108 8.82 12.39 -5.98
N PHE A 109 9.17 13.56 -6.51
CA PHE A 109 8.19 14.56 -6.92
C PHE A 109 7.32 14.07 -8.08
N VAL A 110 7.92 13.46 -9.10
CA VAL A 110 7.16 12.86 -10.22
C VAL A 110 6.20 11.79 -9.69
N HIS A 111 6.68 10.91 -8.82
CA HIS A 111 5.84 9.89 -8.22
C HIS A 111 4.72 10.51 -7.34
N PHE A 112 5.03 11.53 -6.56
CA PHE A 112 4.05 12.26 -5.77
C PHE A 112 2.91 12.81 -6.65
N VAL A 113 3.24 13.52 -7.71
CA VAL A 113 2.26 14.14 -8.61
C VAL A 113 1.43 13.08 -9.35
N CYS A 114 2.05 12.00 -9.81
CA CYS A 114 1.37 10.99 -10.63
C CYS A 114 0.57 9.97 -9.83
N PHE A 115 0.94 9.69 -8.58
CA PHE A 115 0.33 8.61 -7.77
C PHE A 115 -0.20 9.09 -6.42
N ALA A 116 0.66 9.71 -5.62
CA ALA A 116 0.36 9.99 -4.24
C ALA A 116 -0.68 11.12 -4.08
N LEU A 117 -0.56 12.18 -4.87
CA LEU A 117 -1.53 13.29 -4.88
C LEU A 117 -2.90 12.87 -5.44
N PRO A 118 -3.02 12.11 -6.56
CA PRO A 118 -4.29 11.51 -6.96
C PRO A 118 -4.91 10.61 -5.89
N ALA A 119 -4.11 9.79 -5.21
CA ALA A 119 -4.59 8.96 -4.10
C ALA A 119 -5.11 9.79 -2.92
N PHE A 120 -4.45 10.90 -2.60
CA PHE A 120 -4.93 11.88 -1.60
C PHE A 120 -6.31 12.45 -2.00
N PHE A 121 -6.49 12.83 -3.26
CA PHE A 121 -7.78 13.31 -3.77
C PHE A 121 -8.86 12.24 -3.75
N ALA A 122 -8.50 11.00 -4.11
CA ALA A 122 -9.41 9.86 -4.02
C ALA A 122 -9.85 9.59 -2.56
N GLY A 123 -8.94 9.73 -1.61
CA GLY A 123 -9.23 9.64 -0.18
C GLY A 123 -10.25 10.69 0.27
N ILE A 124 -10.04 11.96 -0.08
CA ILE A 124 -10.97 13.06 0.24
C ILE A 124 -12.35 12.80 -0.40
N CYS A 125 -12.37 12.47 -1.68
CA CYS A 125 -13.61 12.16 -2.39
C CYS A 125 -14.34 10.98 -1.73
N GLY A 126 -13.61 9.92 -1.38
CA GLY A 126 -14.15 8.73 -0.69
C GLY A 126 -14.83 9.09 0.64
N ALA A 127 -14.17 9.91 1.47
CA ALA A 127 -14.73 10.36 2.74
C ALA A 127 -16.00 11.21 2.58
N LEU A 128 -16.04 12.08 1.56
CA LEU A 128 -17.19 12.96 1.30
C LEU A 128 -18.38 12.22 0.67
N SER A 129 -18.14 11.11 -0.04
CA SER A 129 -19.15 10.30 -0.73
C SER A 129 -19.55 9.02 0.02
N TYR A 130 -18.96 8.76 1.19
CA TYR A 130 -19.17 7.53 1.97
C TYR A 130 -18.83 6.26 1.16
N SER A 131 -17.75 6.32 0.36
CA SER A 131 -17.34 5.21 -0.53
C SER A 131 -16.85 3.98 0.24
N GLU A 132 -16.56 4.07 1.54
CA GLU A 132 -16.21 2.95 2.41
C GLU A 132 -17.27 1.86 2.42
N ARG A 133 -18.55 2.21 2.29
CA ARG A 133 -19.67 1.27 2.23
C ARG A 133 -19.64 0.37 0.99
N ARG A 134 -19.01 0.83 -0.09
CA ARG A 134 -18.85 0.10 -1.35
C ARG A 134 -17.44 -0.45 -1.56
N PHE A 135 -16.52 -0.12 -0.66
CA PHE A 135 -15.12 -0.50 -0.79
C PHE A 135 -14.93 -2.02 -0.89
N LEU A 136 -15.45 -2.78 0.08
CA LEU A 136 -15.30 -4.24 0.10
C LEU A 136 -15.95 -4.92 -1.12
N PRO A 137 -17.21 -4.62 -1.50
CA PRO A 137 -17.81 -5.19 -2.71
C PRO A 137 -17.05 -4.88 -3.99
N LEU A 138 -16.53 -3.66 -4.15
CA LEU A 138 -15.74 -3.28 -5.31
C LEU A 138 -14.40 -4.00 -5.35
N MET A 139 -13.69 -4.07 -4.23
CA MET A 139 -12.45 -4.83 -4.12
C MET A 139 -12.65 -6.32 -4.41
N GLU A 140 -13.75 -6.90 -3.92
CA GLU A 140 -14.09 -8.30 -4.22
C GLU A 140 -14.32 -8.52 -5.71
N ARG A 141 -14.99 -7.59 -6.41
CA ARG A 141 -15.15 -7.67 -7.88
C ARG A 141 -13.82 -7.52 -8.62
N LEU A 142 -12.96 -6.60 -8.20
CA LEU A 142 -11.63 -6.41 -8.77
C LEU A 142 -10.73 -7.65 -8.56
N SER A 143 -10.93 -8.40 -7.47
CA SER A 143 -10.19 -9.63 -7.22
C SER A 143 -10.35 -10.64 -8.35
N PHE A 144 -11.55 -10.80 -8.91
CA PHE A 144 -11.78 -11.72 -10.03
C PHE A 144 -11.09 -11.29 -11.33
N LEU A 145 -10.86 -9.99 -11.53
CA LEU A 145 -10.08 -9.49 -12.67
C LEU A 145 -8.60 -9.84 -12.53
N VAL A 146 -8.08 -9.81 -11.31
CA VAL A 146 -6.66 -10.09 -11.02
C VAL A 146 -6.38 -11.59 -10.90
N LEU A 147 -7.40 -12.39 -10.57
CA LEU A 147 -7.25 -13.82 -10.28
C LEU A 147 -6.51 -14.62 -11.36
N PRO A 148 -6.83 -14.54 -12.67
CA PRO A 148 -6.11 -15.30 -13.69
C PRO A 148 -4.63 -14.95 -13.74
N GLY A 149 -4.30 -13.66 -13.72
CA GLY A 149 -2.92 -13.19 -13.71
C GLY A 149 -2.17 -13.60 -12.43
N ALA A 150 -2.85 -13.56 -11.28
CA ALA A 150 -2.28 -14.03 -10.02
C ALA A 150 -1.92 -15.51 -10.07
N VAL A 151 -2.80 -16.36 -10.61
CA VAL A 151 -2.54 -17.79 -10.77
C VAL A 151 -1.36 -18.05 -11.71
N ILE A 152 -1.32 -17.39 -12.88
CA ILE A 152 -0.24 -17.54 -13.86
C ILE A 152 1.09 -17.09 -13.25
N TYR A 153 1.10 -15.90 -12.63
CA TYR A 153 2.32 -15.37 -12.02
C TYR A 153 2.83 -16.22 -10.87
N THR A 154 1.93 -16.77 -10.05
CA THR A 154 2.28 -17.68 -8.95
C THR A 154 2.90 -18.97 -9.46
N ASN A 155 2.35 -19.57 -10.52
CA ASN A 155 2.97 -20.74 -11.14
C ASN A 155 4.39 -20.44 -11.62
N GLY A 156 4.61 -19.28 -12.23
CA GLY A 156 5.93 -18.85 -12.63
C GLY A 156 6.90 -18.75 -11.44
N LEU A 157 6.48 -18.08 -10.36
CA LEU A 157 7.30 -17.96 -9.14
C LEU A 157 7.62 -19.31 -8.50
N LEU A 158 6.68 -20.25 -8.50
CA LEU A 158 6.86 -21.55 -7.86
C LEU A 158 7.72 -22.51 -8.66
N PHE A 159 7.62 -22.51 -9.99
CA PHE A 159 8.19 -23.56 -10.84
C PHE A 159 9.29 -23.09 -11.79
N TYR A 160 9.34 -21.81 -12.14
CA TYR A 160 10.22 -21.29 -13.19
C TYR A 160 11.21 -20.23 -12.75
N CYS A 161 11.09 -19.72 -11.51
CA CYS A 161 11.98 -18.67 -11.04
C CYS A 161 13.29 -19.23 -10.48
N ASN A 162 14.41 -18.66 -10.93
CA ASN A 162 15.69 -18.87 -10.28
C ASN A 162 15.68 -18.18 -8.90
N PRO A 163 15.93 -18.91 -7.78
CA PRO A 163 15.92 -18.32 -6.44
C PRO A 163 16.96 -17.20 -6.23
N PHE A 164 17.97 -17.12 -7.07
CA PHE A 164 19.06 -16.17 -6.98
C PHE A 164 19.00 -15.02 -8.02
N GLY A 165 18.05 -15.07 -8.97
CA GLY A 165 17.84 -13.99 -9.94
C GLY A 165 16.81 -12.97 -9.49
N TYR A 166 16.96 -11.71 -9.83
CA TYR A 166 15.94 -10.67 -9.74
C TYR A 166 14.83 -10.99 -10.74
N ASN A 167 13.90 -11.83 -10.33
CA ASN A 167 12.95 -12.38 -11.25
C ASN A 167 11.75 -11.48 -11.42
N ARG A 168 11.80 -10.68 -12.44
CA ARG A 168 10.61 -10.14 -13.09
C ARG A 168 10.05 -11.23 -13.99
N PHE A 169 9.37 -12.19 -13.37
CA PHE A 169 8.69 -13.21 -14.15
C PHE A 169 7.79 -12.51 -15.17
N LEU A 170 7.94 -12.87 -16.44
CA LEU A 170 7.27 -12.25 -17.57
C LEU A 170 7.49 -10.72 -17.71
N GLY A 171 8.55 -10.16 -17.13
CA GLY A 171 8.91 -8.74 -17.30
C GLY A 171 7.98 -7.71 -16.63
N ILE A 172 6.95 -8.14 -15.87
CA ILE A 172 5.83 -7.30 -15.48
C ILE A 172 6.04 -6.59 -14.17
N MET A 173 6.35 -7.33 -13.14
CA MET A 173 6.54 -6.80 -11.80
C MET A 173 7.48 -7.71 -11.01
N ASP A 174 8.17 -7.12 -10.04
CA ASP A 174 8.96 -7.93 -9.14
C ASP A 174 8.05 -8.67 -8.14
N TYR A 175 8.62 -9.65 -7.45
CA TYR A 175 7.93 -10.48 -6.48
C TYR A 175 7.31 -9.68 -5.32
N MET A 176 7.94 -8.56 -4.90
CA MET A 176 7.41 -7.71 -3.83
C MET A 176 6.18 -6.93 -4.29
N VAL A 177 6.26 -6.31 -5.47
CA VAL A 177 5.12 -5.59 -6.05
C VAL A 177 3.95 -6.54 -6.24
N PHE A 178 4.19 -7.77 -6.74
CA PHE A 178 3.16 -8.78 -6.89
C PHE A 178 2.48 -9.14 -5.57
N ALA A 179 3.26 -9.45 -4.52
CA ALA A 179 2.71 -9.78 -3.22
C ALA A 179 1.80 -8.66 -2.67
N TYR A 180 2.26 -7.43 -2.74
CA TYR A 180 1.48 -6.28 -2.27
C TYR A 180 0.30 -5.92 -3.17
N THR A 181 0.28 -6.38 -4.42
CA THR A 181 -0.87 -6.25 -5.32
C THR A 181 -1.99 -7.22 -4.96
N VAL A 182 -1.65 -8.45 -4.62
CA VAL A 182 -2.65 -9.49 -4.29
C VAL A 182 -3.10 -9.43 -2.83
N MET A 183 -2.28 -8.87 -1.94
CA MET A 183 -2.56 -8.78 -0.50
C MET A 183 -3.93 -8.13 -0.18
N PRO A 184 -4.33 -6.97 -0.72
CA PRO A 184 -5.60 -6.35 -0.35
C PRO A 184 -6.81 -7.21 -0.73
N PHE A 185 -6.72 -8.02 -1.77
CA PHE A 185 -7.78 -8.97 -2.12
C PHE A 185 -7.91 -10.08 -1.08
N LEU A 186 -6.76 -10.62 -0.61
CA LEU A 186 -6.76 -11.55 0.51
C LEU A 186 -7.45 -10.94 1.73
N LEU A 187 -7.07 -9.70 2.12
CA LEU A 187 -7.62 -9.03 3.30
C LEU A 187 -9.14 -8.83 3.20
N VAL A 188 -9.64 -8.44 2.03
CA VAL A 188 -11.07 -8.28 1.77
C VAL A 188 -11.82 -9.61 1.87
N HIS A 189 -11.28 -10.67 1.27
CA HIS A 189 -11.90 -11.99 1.38
C HIS A 189 -11.88 -12.53 2.81
N LEU A 190 -10.86 -12.24 3.63
CA LEU A 190 -10.82 -12.59 5.05
C LEU A 190 -11.94 -11.90 5.84
N ILE A 191 -12.15 -10.60 5.64
CA ILE A 191 -13.25 -9.85 6.28
C ILE A 191 -14.60 -10.50 5.93
N ARG A 192 -14.89 -10.63 4.63
CA ARG A 192 -16.17 -11.10 4.14
C ARG A 192 -16.42 -12.58 4.45
N PHE A 193 -15.34 -13.40 4.57
CA PHE A 193 -15.43 -14.77 5.06
C PHE A 193 -15.84 -14.82 6.54
N ALA A 194 -15.22 -13.99 7.37
CA ALA A 194 -15.56 -13.89 8.78
C ALA A 194 -16.99 -13.40 9.00
N ASP A 195 -17.53 -12.56 8.12
CA ASP A 195 -18.89 -12.00 8.15
C ASP A 195 -19.96 -12.91 7.58
N LYS A 196 -19.60 -14.01 6.93
CA LYS A 196 -20.51 -14.92 6.21
C LYS A 196 -21.32 -14.22 5.10
N GLU A 197 -20.77 -13.20 4.49
CA GLU A 197 -21.49 -12.47 3.45
C GLU A 197 -21.66 -13.31 2.17
N ASP A 198 -22.67 -12.98 1.39
CA ASP A 198 -22.89 -13.56 0.06
C ASP A 198 -21.76 -13.16 -0.89
N LEU A 199 -21.48 -14.00 -1.88
CA LEU A 199 -20.51 -13.75 -2.94
C LEU A 199 -21.23 -13.64 -4.29
N GLU A 200 -21.07 -12.51 -4.96
CA GLU A 200 -21.52 -12.32 -6.33
C GLU A 200 -20.39 -12.69 -7.31
N LEU A 201 -20.70 -13.50 -8.28
CA LEU A 201 -19.77 -13.88 -9.36
C LEU A 201 -19.89 -12.86 -10.50
N PRO A 202 -18.92 -11.97 -10.72
CA PRO A 202 -19.05 -10.83 -11.64
C PRO A 202 -19.35 -11.23 -13.08
N LEU A 203 -18.77 -12.35 -13.54
CA LEU A 203 -18.93 -12.84 -14.91
C LEU A 203 -20.33 -13.40 -15.20
N PHE A 204 -21.05 -13.82 -14.17
CA PHE A 204 -22.33 -14.50 -14.35
C PHE A 204 -23.51 -13.71 -13.78
N GLY A 205 -23.26 -12.59 -13.09
CA GLY A 205 -24.30 -11.80 -12.43
C GLY A 205 -25.11 -12.60 -11.39
N LYS A 206 -24.60 -13.76 -10.96
CA LYS A 206 -25.29 -14.70 -10.06
C LYS A 206 -24.57 -14.78 -8.73
N LYS A 207 -25.33 -15.02 -7.66
CA LYS A 207 -24.77 -15.36 -6.35
C LYS A 207 -24.19 -16.77 -6.39
N ALA A 208 -23.03 -16.95 -5.77
CA ALA A 208 -22.43 -18.27 -5.62
C ALA A 208 -23.32 -19.17 -4.76
N LYS A 209 -23.54 -20.42 -5.19
CA LYS A 209 -24.33 -21.41 -4.44
C LYS A 209 -23.71 -21.72 -3.07
N HIS A 210 -22.36 -21.73 -3.01
CA HIS A 210 -21.59 -21.99 -1.79
C HIS A 210 -20.57 -20.85 -1.57
N PRO A 211 -21.02 -19.66 -1.13
CA PRO A 211 -20.17 -18.47 -1.10
C PRO A 211 -18.94 -18.62 -0.20
N GLN A 212 -19.09 -19.33 0.92
CA GLN A 212 -17.97 -19.51 1.87
C GLN A 212 -16.91 -20.48 1.33
N LEU A 213 -17.32 -21.53 0.60
CA LEU A 213 -16.37 -22.45 -0.04
C LEU A 213 -15.55 -21.71 -1.13
N VAL A 214 -16.25 -21.01 -2.02
CA VAL A 214 -15.58 -20.23 -3.09
C VAL A 214 -14.61 -19.20 -2.49
N ARG A 215 -15.06 -18.49 -1.45
CA ARG A 215 -14.22 -17.50 -0.78
C ARG A 215 -13.02 -18.13 -0.07
N GLY A 216 -13.19 -19.32 0.53
CA GLY A 216 -12.09 -20.11 1.08
C GLY A 216 -11.04 -20.48 0.02
N VAL A 217 -11.49 -20.86 -1.18
CA VAL A 217 -10.58 -21.15 -2.33
C VAL A 217 -9.84 -19.87 -2.76
N LEU A 218 -10.53 -18.72 -2.86
CA LEU A 218 -9.89 -17.45 -3.21
C LEU A 218 -8.85 -17.02 -2.17
N ILE A 219 -9.16 -17.17 -0.88
CA ILE A 219 -8.22 -16.94 0.23
C ILE A 219 -6.98 -17.84 0.05
N ALA A 220 -7.18 -19.13 -0.22
CA ALA A 220 -6.07 -20.07 -0.42
C ALA A 220 -5.20 -19.67 -1.62
N ILE A 221 -5.80 -19.33 -2.77
CA ILE A 221 -5.07 -18.90 -3.98
C ILE A 221 -4.23 -17.66 -3.70
N TYR A 222 -4.83 -16.60 -3.12
CA TYR A 222 -4.09 -15.38 -2.83
C TYR A 222 -3.03 -15.58 -1.76
N TRP A 223 -3.28 -16.44 -0.77
CA TRP A 223 -2.26 -16.76 0.24
C TRP A 223 -1.09 -17.53 -0.35
N VAL A 224 -1.34 -18.53 -1.20
CA VAL A 224 -0.28 -19.26 -1.94
C VAL A 224 0.50 -18.30 -2.84
N SER A 225 -0.16 -17.32 -3.46
CA SER A 225 0.51 -16.29 -4.24
C SER A 225 1.48 -15.45 -3.40
N ILE A 226 1.08 -15.07 -2.18
CA ILE A 226 1.93 -14.32 -1.25
C ILE A 226 3.08 -15.20 -0.75
N ILE A 227 2.82 -16.47 -0.39
CA ILE A 227 3.85 -17.42 0.02
C ILE A 227 4.86 -17.61 -1.11
N GLY A 228 4.40 -17.90 -2.33
CA GLY A 228 5.24 -18.13 -3.50
C GLY A 228 6.14 -16.95 -3.85
N SER A 229 5.70 -15.73 -3.56
CA SER A 229 6.52 -14.51 -3.76
C SER A 229 7.73 -14.42 -2.83
N GLY A 230 7.75 -15.11 -1.69
CA GLY A 230 8.80 -14.98 -0.68
C GLY A 230 8.88 -13.61 0.00
N THR A 231 7.84 -12.78 -0.10
CA THR A 231 7.85 -11.40 0.41
C THR A 231 7.53 -11.37 1.91
N ARG A 232 8.57 -11.35 2.74
CA ARG A 232 8.45 -11.34 4.21
C ARG A 232 7.58 -10.20 4.74
N GLY A 233 7.70 -9.01 4.15
CA GLY A 233 6.87 -7.85 4.52
C GLY A 233 5.38 -8.11 4.34
N ALA A 234 4.96 -8.83 3.28
CA ALA A 234 3.56 -9.18 3.06
C ALA A 234 3.06 -10.20 4.09
N TYR A 235 3.93 -11.11 4.58
CA TYR A 235 3.57 -12.00 5.69
C TYR A 235 3.29 -11.23 6.97
N VAL A 236 4.17 -10.29 7.33
CA VAL A 236 4.01 -9.44 8.51
C VAL A 236 2.76 -8.58 8.42
N CYS A 237 2.49 -7.97 7.26
CA CYS A 237 1.27 -7.18 7.04
C CYS A 237 0.01 -8.04 7.18
N THR A 238 0.01 -9.25 6.59
CA THR A 238 -1.14 -10.16 6.68
C THR A 238 -1.34 -10.67 8.12
N ALA A 239 -0.26 -11.03 8.82
CA ALA A 239 -0.33 -11.46 10.22
C ALA A 239 -0.84 -10.33 11.12
N GLY A 240 -0.31 -9.12 10.97
CA GLY A 240 -0.77 -7.93 11.67
C GLY A 240 -2.25 -7.64 11.41
N PHE A 241 -2.69 -7.73 10.15
CA PHE A 241 -4.10 -7.59 9.79
C PHE A 241 -4.98 -8.66 10.45
N CYS A 242 -4.58 -9.93 10.41
CA CYS A 242 -5.30 -11.03 11.04
C CYS A 242 -5.47 -10.79 12.55
N ALA A 243 -4.40 -10.40 13.23
CA ALA A 243 -4.45 -10.05 14.65
C ALA A 243 -5.41 -8.87 14.92
N LEU A 244 -5.29 -7.79 14.14
CA LEU A 244 -6.18 -6.63 14.25
C LEU A 244 -7.64 -6.99 13.96
N LEU A 245 -7.93 -7.85 12.98
CA LEU A 245 -9.27 -8.31 12.67
C LEU A 245 -9.88 -9.10 13.84
N VAL A 246 -9.13 -10.05 14.43
CA VAL A 246 -9.58 -10.82 15.59
C VAL A 246 -9.83 -9.90 16.80
N VAL A 247 -8.87 -9.03 17.13
CA VAL A 247 -8.97 -8.07 18.23
C VAL A 247 -10.16 -7.13 18.05
N SER A 248 -10.32 -6.58 16.85
CA SER A 248 -11.45 -5.69 16.52
C SER A 248 -12.80 -6.38 16.75
N ARG A 249 -12.94 -7.65 16.36
CA ARG A 249 -14.17 -8.41 16.57
C ARG A 249 -14.44 -8.68 18.04
N LEU A 250 -13.40 -9.02 18.81
CA LEU A 250 -13.51 -9.22 20.26
C LEU A 250 -13.95 -7.94 20.97
N ILE A 251 -13.35 -6.80 20.67
CA ILE A 251 -13.69 -5.50 21.26
C ILE A 251 -15.15 -5.14 20.98
N HIS A 252 -15.64 -5.41 19.75
CA HIS A 252 -17.02 -5.11 19.35
C HIS A 252 -18.00 -6.23 19.64
N ARG A 253 -17.58 -7.27 20.41
CA ARG A 253 -18.39 -8.44 20.77
C ARG A 253 -19.00 -9.17 19.57
N GLU A 254 -18.32 -9.13 18.43
CA GLU A 254 -18.69 -9.88 17.22
C GLU A 254 -18.09 -11.30 17.26
N PRO A 255 -18.69 -12.30 16.55
CA PRO A 255 -18.16 -13.65 16.50
C PRO A 255 -16.74 -13.68 15.91
N ALA A 256 -15.72 -13.88 16.74
CA ALA A 256 -14.31 -13.85 16.35
C ALA A 256 -13.74 -15.22 15.92
N LEU A 257 -14.43 -16.34 16.25
CA LEU A 257 -13.92 -17.69 16.04
C LEU A 257 -13.51 -17.96 14.59
N ARG A 258 -14.30 -17.54 13.62
CA ARG A 258 -13.98 -17.75 12.20
C ARG A 258 -12.75 -16.95 11.75
N ALA A 259 -12.65 -15.70 12.18
CA ALA A 259 -11.48 -14.87 11.91
C ALA A 259 -10.23 -15.51 12.53
N PHE A 260 -10.34 -16.02 13.75
CA PHE A 260 -9.25 -16.72 14.42
C PHE A 260 -8.87 -18.02 13.69
N LEU A 261 -9.84 -18.89 13.35
CA LEU A 261 -9.57 -20.16 12.68
C LEU A 261 -8.93 -19.98 11.31
N VAL A 262 -9.40 -19.04 10.50
CA VAL A 262 -8.79 -18.76 9.18
C VAL A 262 -7.39 -18.16 9.35
N SER A 263 -7.17 -17.29 10.32
CA SER A 263 -5.85 -16.74 10.62
C SER A 263 -4.86 -17.82 11.06
N ALA A 264 -5.30 -18.73 11.93
CA ALA A 264 -4.51 -19.88 12.35
C ALA A 264 -4.19 -20.81 11.18
N ALA A 265 -5.15 -21.05 10.28
CA ALA A 265 -4.93 -21.84 9.08
C ALA A 265 -3.89 -21.20 8.12
N LEU A 266 -3.94 -19.89 7.93
CA LEU A 266 -2.93 -19.16 7.14
C LEU A 266 -1.54 -19.25 7.77
N ALA A 267 -1.43 -19.08 9.08
CA ALA A 267 -0.17 -19.22 9.80
C ALA A 267 0.36 -20.66 9.71
N ALA A 268 -0.50 -21.67 9.92
CA ALA A 268 -0.13 -23.07 9.79
C ALA A 268 0.33 -23.41 8.36
N ALA A 269 -0.36 -22.90 7.33
CA ALA A 269 0.04 -23.10 5.93
C ALA A 269 1.42 -22.48 5.64
N LEU A 270 1.71 -21.29 6.16
CA LEU A 270 3.02 -20.66 6.03
C LEU A 270 4.12 -21.50 6.72
N LEU A 271 3.90 -21.90 7.97
CA LEU A 271 4.84 -22.71 8.73
C LEU A 271 5.07 -24.08 8.07
N LEU A 272 4.00 -24.73 7.63
CA LEU A 272 4.09 -26.01 6.91
C LEU A 272 4.91 -25.85 5.63
N THR A 273 4.69 -24.81 4.84
CA THR A 273 5.45 -24.57 3.61
C THR A 273 6.93 -24.31 3.90
N MET A 274 7.23 -23.51 4.94
CA MET A 274 8.60 -23.06 5.22
C MET A 274 9.45 -24.12 5.94
N PHE A 275 8.85 -24.92 6.84
CA PHE A 275 9.61 -25.80 7.72
C PHE A 275 9.40 -27.29 7.45
N VAL A 276 8.30 -27.69 6.82
CA VAL A 276 7.99 -29.10 6.58
C VAL A 276 8.08 -29.45 5.11
N TYR A 277 7.44 -28.67 4.25
CA TYR A 277 7.36 -28.96 2.82
C TYR A 277 8.49 -28.34 2.00
N ALA A 278 9.20 -27.36 2.46
CA ALA A 278 10.34 -26.64 1.90
C ALA A 278 10.93 -27.23 0.59
N PRO A 279 10.22 -27.19 -0.57
CA PRO A 279 10.73 -27.81 -1.78
C PRO A 279 12.03 -27.14 -2.22
N PRO A 280 13.08 -27.92 -2.56
CA PRO A 280 14.34 -27.37 -3.05
C PRO A 280 14.10 -26.46 -4.27
N GLY A 281 14.72 -25.29 -4.29
CA GLY A 281 14.61 -24.34 -5.38
C GLY A 281 13.39 -23.41 -5.33
N MET A 282 12.47 -23.57 -4.39
CA MET A 282 11.39 -22.62 -4.19
C MET A 282 11.95 -21.28 -3.68
N TYR A 283 11.66 -20.18 -4.40
CA TYR A 283 12.17 -18.85 -4.08
C TYR A 283 11.84 -18.41 -2.63
N ALA A 284 10.61 -18.67 -2.16
CA ALA A 284 10.19 -18.34 -0.81
C ALA A 284 11.03 -19.04 0.27
N VAL A 285 11.36 -20.31 0.05
CA VAL A 285 12.19 -21.12 0.96
C VAL A 285 13.62 -20.60 1.00
N SER A 286 14.21 -20.33 -0.16
CA SER A 286 15.54 -19.74 -0.26
C SER A 286 15.61 -18.39 0.51
N ARG A 287 14.62 -17.53 0.34
CA ARG A 287 14.53 -16.25 1.07
C ARG A 287 14.35 -16.43 2.57
N MET A 288 13.64 -17.46 3.01
CA MET A 288 13.48 -17.76 4.44
C MET A 288 14.79 -18.31 5.02
N ASN A 289 15.47 -19.21 4.30
CA ASN A 289 16.76 -19.74 4.75
C ASN A 289 17.80 -18.63 4.90
N MET A 290 17.91 -17.71 3.93
CA MET A 290 18.78 -16.53 4.07
C MET A 290 18.43 -15.68 5.31
N PHE A 291 17.15 -15.56 5.67
CA PHE A 291 16.74 -14.87 6.88
C PHE A 291 17.12 -15.62 8.15
N LEU A 292 16.92 -16.93 8.19
CA LEU A 292 17.26 -17.76 9.34
C LEU A 292 18.79 -17.84 9.55
N ASP A 293 19.56 -17.88 8.47
CA ASP A 293 21.01 -17.87 8.54
C ASP A 293 21.54 -16.51 9.05
N GLY A 294 20.93 -15.40 8.62
CA GLY A 294 21.22 -14.08 9.18
C GLY A 294 20.91 -13.99 10.68
N LEU A 295 19.80 -14.62 11.12
CA LEU A 295 19.48 -14.72 12.56
C LEU A 295 20.52 -15.51 13.34
N LYS A 296 20.97 -16.65 12.79
CA LYS A 296 21.99 -17.51 13.43
C LYS A 296 23.36 -16.84 13.51
N GLN A 297 23.70 -16.02 12.53
CA GLN A 297 24.96 -15.26 12.46
C GLN A 297 24.95 -14.00 13.34
N GLY A 298 23.86 -13.73 14.06
CA GLY A 298 23.74 -12.56 14.93
C GLY A 298 23.49 -11.24 14.21
N GLU A 299 23.32 -11.24 12.88
CA GLU A 299 23.09 -10.03 12.07
C GLU A 299 21.82 -9.27 12.46
N LEU A 300 20.87 -9.90 13.14
CA LEU A 300 19.66 -9.28 13.67
C LEU A 300 19.81 -8.77 15.11
N VAL A 301 20.79 -9.31 15.85
CA VAL A 301 20.99 -9.00 17.28
C VAL A 301 21.90 -7.78 17.46
N THR A 302 22.73 -7.46 16.49
CA THR A 302 23.68 -6.32 16.53
C THR A 302 23.06 -4.94 16.23
N ALA A 303 21.72 -4.87 16.15
CA ALA A 303 21.03 -3.58 16.21
C ALA A 303 21.15 -2.89 17.58
N THR A 304 21.66 -3.56 18.59
CA THR A 304 22.07 -3.02 19.88
C THR A 304 23.57 -2.79 19.90
N GLY A 305 24.00 -1.79 19.32
CA GLY A 305 24.98 -0.74 19.69
C GLY A 305 26.44 -1.09 19.98
N ASP A 306 26.92 -2.32 20.16
CA ASP A 306 28.21 -2.57 20.80
C ASP A 306 29.14 -3.58 20.12
N THR A 307 29.12 -3.69 18.78
CA THR A 307 30.23 -4.37 18.11
C THR A 307 31.17 -3.37 17.45
N PRO A 308 32.43 -3.29 17.90
CA PRO A 308 33.44 -2.38 17.34
C PRO A 308 33.64 -2.51 15.84
N ASP A 309 33.44 -3.71 15.31
CA ASP A 309 33.64 -4.06 13.90
C ASP A 309 32.63 -3.42 12.93
N ILE A 310 31.41 -3.05 13.40
CA ILE A 310 30.43 -2.33 12.58
C ILE A 310 30.68 -0.82 12.61
N GLN A 311 31.11 -0.32 13.76
CA GLN A 311 31.44 1.10 13.92
C GLN A 311 32.66 1.45 13.06
N ASP A 312 33.71 0.62 13.09
CA ASP A 312 34.93 0.82 12.30
C ASP A 312 34.64 0.73 10.79
N LYS A 313 33.81 -0.23 10.34
CA LYS A 313 33.36 -0.31 8.95
C LYS A 313 32.44 0.84 8.53
N LEU A 314 31.65 1.37 9.46
CA LEU A 314 30.80 2.55 9.21
C LEU A 314 31.66 3.83 9.11
N ASP A 315 32.64 3.97 9.98
CA ASP A 315 33.52 5.12 10.02
C ASP A 315 34.49 5.10 8.81
N ASP A 316 34.91 3.93 8.36
CA ASP A 316 35.64 3.75 7.09
C ASP A 316 34.81 4.12 5.86
N LEU A 317 33.50 3.78 5.85
CA LEU A 317 32.57 4.18 4.79
C LEU A 317 32.30 5.69 4.77
N VAL A 318 32.22 6.31 5.95
CA VAL A 318 31.97 7.75 6.11
C VAL A 318 33.25 8.53 5.80
N SER A 319 34.43 8.01 6.16
CA SER A 319 35.74 8.64 5.92
C SER A 319 36.25 8.45 4.48
N ALA A 320 35.81 7.42 3.77
CA ALA A 320 36.14 7.19 2.36
C ALA A 320 35.42 8.16 1.39
N GLY A 321 34.98 9.30 1.90
CA GLY A 321 34.55 10.52 1.20
C GLY A 321 33.99 10.33 -0.20
N GLY A 322 32.72 10.13 -0.31
CA GLY A 322 31.88 10.63 -1.39
C GLY A 322 32.30 10.42 -2.84
N ASP A 323 32.46 9.25 -3.39
CA ASP A 323 32.32 9.03 -4.84
C ASP A 323 32.02 7.56 -5.20
N ARG A 324 31.52 6.78 -4.25
CA ARG A 324 31.02 5.45 -4.57
C ARG A 324 29.51 5.51 -4.65
N GLN A 325 29.00 5.67 -5.88
CA GLN A 325 27.66 5.27 -6.23
C GLN A 325 27.46 3.84 -5.70
N VAL A 326 26.64 3.69 -4.66
CA VAL A 326 26.09 2.39 -4.32
C VAL A 326 25.22 2.01 -5.50
N ALA A 327 25.81 1.21 -6.38
CA ALA A 327 25.15 0.72 -7.57
C ALA A 327 23.82 0.08 -7.17
N ASN A 328 22.72 0.68 -7.59
CA ASN A 328 21.54 -0.09 -7.87
C ASN A 328 22.03 -1.26 -8.70
N GLN A 329 21.82 -2.49 -8.23
CA GLN A 329 22.21 -3.69 -8.94
C GLN A 329 21.61 -3.67 -10.34
N THR A 330 22.31 -3.06 -11.27
CA THR A 330 22.27 -3.41 -12.67
C THR A 330 23.32 -4.51 -12.81
N GLU A 331 22.86 -5.67 -13.23
CA GLU A 331 23.70 -6.76 -13.68
C GLU A 331 24.81 -6.22 -14.56
N GLY A 332 26.05 -6.41 -14.14
CA GLY A 332 27.24 -6.09 -14.89
C GLY A 332 28.37 -6.91 -14.28
N GLU A 333 28.84 -7.82 -15.10
CA GLU A 333 29.93 -8.73 -14.86
C GLU A 333 31.21 -8.02 -14.37
N ASP A 334 31.93 -8.73 -13.51
CA ASP A 334 33.37 -8.62 -13.25
C ASP A 334 33.93 -7.26 -12.80
N GLY A 335 34.00 -7.09 -11.50
CA GLY A 335 34.83 -6.09 -10.86
C GLY A 335 34.91 -6.32 -9.35
N ASP A 336 36.11 -6.63 -8.86
CA ASP A 336 36.46 -6.81 -7.45
C ASP A 336 36.26 -5.51 -6.62
N GLY A 337 35.03 -5.06 -6.51
CA GLY A 337 34.63 -3.99 -5.63
C GLY A 337 33.77 -4.55 -4.51
N GLU A 338 34.25 -4.59 -3.27
CA GLU A 338 33.42 -4.86 -2.09
C GLU A 338 32.26 -3.87 -2.03
N THR A 339 31.12 -4.24 -2.59
CA THR A 339 29.87 -3.52 -2.40
C THR A 339 29.33 -3.88 -1.03
N VAL A 340 29.37 -2.94 -0.09
CA VAL A 340 28.74 -3.08 1.22
C VAL A 340 27.23 -3.15 1.02
N GLN A 341 26.69 -4.36 0.95
CA GLN A 341 25.25 -4.58 0.95
C GLN A 341 24.74 -4.38 2.37
N PHE A 342 23.92 -3.37 2.60
CA PHE A 342 23.15 -3.22 3.83
C PHE A 342 22.15 -4.38 3.93
N ARG A 343 22.55 -5.47 4.59
CA ARG A 343 21.76 -6.72 4.65
C ARG A 343 20.60 -6.66 5.63
N SER A 344 20.63 -5.78 6.64
CA SER A 344 19.62 -5.72 7.69
C SER A 344 18.85 -4.41 7.70
N ARG A 345 17.51 -4.49 7.81
CA ARG A 345 16.66 -3.29 7.96
C ARG A 345 16.92 -2.57 9.27
N GLY A 346 17.35 -3.30 10.32
CA GLY A 346 17.74 -2.71 11.59
C GLY A 346 18.87 -1.71 11.42
N THR A 347 19.87 -2.05 10.61
CA THR A 347 20.97 -1.12 10.29
C THR A 347 20.47 0.16 9.61
N LEU A 348 19.58 0.03 8.61
CA LEU A 348 18.98 1.19 7.93
C LEU A 348 18.19 2.08 8.89
N PHE A 349 17.44 1.48 9.82
CA PHE A 349 16.67 2.21 10.84
C PHE A 349 17.61 2.95 11.82
N THR A 350 18.66 2.28 12.27
CA THR A 350 19.66 2.87 13.15
C THR A 350 20.37 4.04 12.48
N LEU A 351 20.75 3.90 11.20
CA LEU A 351 21.36 4.98 10.43
C LEU A 351 20.40 6.18 10.27
N ALA A 352 19.13 5.92 9.89
CA ALA A 352 18.14 6.99 9.75
C ALA A 352 17.90 7.73 11.08
N TRP A 353 17.88 7.01 12.19
CA TRP A 353 17.76 7.59 13.52
C TRP A 353 19.02 8.42 13.89
N LYS A 354 20.23 7.91 13.61
CA LYS A 354 21.47 8.67 13.83
C LYS A 354 21.51 9.96 13.00
N GLU A 355 21.09 9.91 11.74
CA GLU A 355 21.04 11.11 10.89
C GLU A 355 20.00 12.13 11.41
N PHE A 356 18.82 11.67 11.84
CA PHE A 356 17.85 12.54 12.50
C PHE A 356 18.44 13.24 13.73
N LEU A 357 19.21 12.53 14.57
CA LEU A 357 19.81 13.12 15.77
C LEU A 357 20.92 14.15 15.46
N LYS A 358 21.55 14.08 14.28
CA LYS A 358 22.54 15.11 13.83
C LYS A 358 21.87 16.43 13.45
N GLU A 359 20.74 16.35 12.75
CA GLU A 359 19.97 17.52 12.28
C GLU A 359 18.47 17.42 12.66
N PRO A 360 18.12 17.43 13.96
CA PRO A 360 16.77 17.09 14.38
C PRO A 360 15.70 18.08 13.93
N LEU A 361 16.06 19.34 13.70
CA LEU A 361 15.08 20.36 13.30
C LEU A 361 14.79 20.33 11.81
N THR A 362 15.81 20.29 10.98
CA THR A 362 15.68 20.46 9.53
C THR A 362 15.80 19.17 8.74
N GLY A 363 16.36 18.12 9.36
CA GLY A 363 16.70 16.88 8.67
C GLY A 363 17.75 17.08 7.56
N MET A 364 18.06 16.02 6.83
CA MET A 364 19.02 16.03 5.71
C MET A 364 18.45 16.64 4.41
N GLY A 365 17.17 16.96 4.36
CA GLY A 365 16.46 17.31 3.12
C GLY A 365 15.98 16.07 2.36
N LEU A 366 14.91 16.22 1.62
CA LEU A 366 14.30 15.13 0.84
C LEU A 366 15.29 14.53 -0.15
N GLY A 367 15.47 13.21 -0.09
CA GLY A 367 16.45 12.46 -0.88
C GLY A 367 17.85 12.43 -0.31
N GLY A 368 18.13 13.15 0.79
CA GLY A 368 19.45 13.22 1.40
C GLY A 368 19.93 11.86 1.91
N TYR A 369 19.03 11.05 2.47
CA TYR A 369 19.37 9.70 2.91
C TYR A 369 19.79 8.81 1.73
N GLN A 370 19.05 8.89 0.61
CA GLN A 370 19.39 8.13 -0.59
C GLN A 370 20.74 8.55 -1.20
N ILE A 371 21.05 9.84 -1.21
CA ILE A 371 22.36 10.34 -1.68
C ILE A 371 23.49 9.78 -0.83
N LYS A 372 23.30 9.75 0.50
CA LYS A 372 24.34 9.35 1.43
C LYS A 372 24.54 7.83 1.49
N TYR A 373 23.47 7.05 1.44
CA TYR A 373 23.48 5.62 1.70
C TYR A 373 23.02 4.75 0.53
N GLY A 374 22.72 5.34 -0.63
CA GLY A 374 22.33 4.63 -1.86
C GLY A 374 20.96 3.97 -1.84
N GLY A 375 20.14 4.17 -0.80
CA GLY A 375 18.83 3.56 -0.65
C GLY A 375 17.89 4.38 0.23
N THR A 376 16.74 3.85 0.57
CA THR A 376 15.76 4.49 1.47
C THR A 376 15.77 3.81 2.84
N PRO A 377 15.33 4.50 3.92
CA PRO A 377 15.25 3.90 5.26
C PRO A 377 14.27 2.72 5.34
N HIS A 378 13.37 2.57 4.36
CA HIS A 378 12.28 1.58 4.38
C HIS A 378 11.35 1.69 5.59
N ASN A 379 11.24 2.87 6.19
CA ASN A 379 10.39 3.18 7.31
C ASN A 379 9.89 4.62 7.17
N ALA A 380 8.60 4.79 6.93
CA ALA A 380 8.00 6.09 6.62
C ALA A 380 8.15 7.11 7.75
N ILE A 381 8.10 6.68 9.02
CA ILE A 381 8.27 7.58 10.17
C ILE A 381 9.71 8.08 10.23
N LEU A 382 10.68 7.16 10.14
CA LEU A 382 12.10 7.52 10.19
C LEU A 382 12.51 8.36 8.98
N GLU A 383 11.94 8.09 7.80
CA GLU A 383 12.19 8.88 6.59
C GLU A 383 11.68 10.32 6.74
N LEU A 384 10.46 10.52 7.26
CA LEU A 384 9.94 11.85 7.57
C LEU A 384 10.83 12.61 8.57
N LEU A 385 11.34 11.92 9.58
CA LEU A 385 12.18 12.54 10.60
C LEU A 385 13.60 12.80 10.10
N CYS A 386 14.27 11.84 9.45
CA CYS A 386 15.67 12.02 9.03
C CYS A 386 15.80 12.98 7.85
N GLU A 387 14.84 13.04 6.94
CA GLU A 387 14.87 13.93 5.78
C GLU A 387 14.16 15.27 6.03
N GLY A 388 12.99 15.27 6.69
CA GLY A 388 12.22 16.48 6.95
C GLY A 388 12.47 17.13 8.32
N GLY A 389 13.06 16.42 9.25
CA GLY A 389 13.24 16.88 10.62
C GLY A 389 11.93 17.14 11.35
N LEU A 390 12.02 17.78 12.51
CA LEU A 390 10.83 18.17 13.30
C LEU A 390 10.04 19.31 12.65
N LEU A 391 10.70 20.19 11.88
CA LEU A 391 10.05 21.35 11.28
C LEU A 391 9.18 21.00 10.07
N LEU A 392 9.61 20.08 9.21
CA LEU A 392 8.89 19.72 7.99
C LEU A 392 8.25 18.34 8.05
N GLY A 393 8.92 17.36 8.65
CA GLY A 393 8.40 16.00 8.83
C GLY A 393 7.44 15.87 10.00
N GLY A 394 7.72 16.55 11.12
CA GLY A 394 6.92 16.53 12.34
C GLY A 394 5.44 16.90 12.13
N PRO A 395 5.11 18.02 11.46
CA PRO A 395 3.73 18.38 11.17
C PRO A 395 2.97 17.33 10.34
N ILE A 396 3.65 16.67 9.40
CA ILE A 396 3.05 15.57 8.62
C ILE A 396 2.71 14.39 9.55
N LEU A 397 3.61 14.01 10.46
CA LEU A 397 3.35 12.97 11.46
C LEU A 397 2.16 13.32 12.38
N LEU A 398 2.06 14.57 12.82
CA LEU A 398 0.92 15.03 13.63
C LEU A 398 -0.40 14.93 12.85
N LEU A 399 -0.40 15.26 11.55
CA LEU A 399 -1.58 15.16 10.71
C LEU A 399 -1.96 13.70 10.43
N ILE A 400 -0.98 12.80 10.27
CA ILE A 400 -1.21 11.35 10.19
C ILE A 400 -1.87 10.86 11.49
N LEU A 401 -1.35 11.26 12.64
CA LEU A 401 -1.94 10.91 13.94
C LEU A 401 -3.37 11.45 14.08
N LEU A 402 -3.61 12.69 13.70
CA LEU A 402 -4.95 13.29 13.71
C LEU A 402 -5.92 12.53 12.80
N ALA A 403 -5.48 12.17 11.59
CA ALA A 403 -6.29 11.38 10.64
C ALA A 403 -6.64 10.02 11.24
N LEU A 404 -5.67 9.33 11.86
CA LEU A 404 -5.89 8.06 12.54
C LEU A 404 -6.87 8.19 13.70
N ILE A 405 -6.74 9.20 14.55
CA ILE A 405 -7.68 9.45 15.67
C ILE A 405 -9.10 9.63 15.14
N ARG A 406 -9.27 10.40 14.06
CA ARG A 406 -10.59 10.63 13.44
C ARG A 406 -11.16 9.33 12.86
N LEU A 407 -10.33 8.54 12.17
CA LEU A 407 -10.70 7.23 11.65
C LEU A 407 -11.11 6.26 12.76
N PHE A 408 -10.33 6.18 13.85
CA PHE A 408 -10.67 5.33 14.99
C PHE A 408 -11.99 5.72 15.63
N ARG A 409 -12.23 7.02 15.82
CA ARG A 409 -13.51 7.50 16.39
C ARG A 409 -14.71 7.08 15.55
N LEU A 410 -14.61 7.20 14.21
CA LEU A 410 -15.71 6.79 13.33
C LEU A 410 -15.82 5.26 13.25
N ALA A 411 -14.70 4.56 13.11
CA ALA A 411 -14.63 3.09 13.05
C ALA A 411 -15.21 2.40 14.28
N TRP A 412 -15.24 3.09 15.42
CA TRP A 412 -15.88 2.58 16.63
C TRP A 412 -17.38 2.37 16.45
N HIS A 413 -18.04 3.20 15.65
CA HIS A 413 -19.48 3.21 15.45
C HIS A 413 -19.90 2.68 14.07
N ASP A 414 -19.05 2.82 13.05
CA ASP A 414 -19.35 2.38 11.67
C ASP A 414 -18.48 1.21 11.25
N ARG A 415 -19.12 0.09 10.90
CA ARG A 415 -18.46 -1.15 10.53
C ARG A 415 -17.66 -1.03 9.22
N SER A 416 -18.21 -0.31 8.24
CA SER A 416 -17.54 -0.14 6.94
C SER A 416 -16.24 0.65 7.08
N THR A 417 -16.28 1.74 7.85
CA THR A 417 -15.09 2.54 8.19
C THR A 417 -14.09 1.72 9.00
N ARG A 418 -14.56 0.85 9.90
CA ARG A 418 -13.70 -0.04 10.69
C ARG A 418 -12.92 -0.99 9.80
N TYR A 419 -13.54 -1.63 8.82
CA TYR A 419 -12.85 -2.51 7.89
C TYR A 419 -11.86 -1.76 6.99
N LEU A 420 -12.23 -0.57 6.53
CA LEU A 420 -11.30 0.29 5.80
C LEU A 420 -10.10 0.69 6.66
N LEU A 421 -10.32 1.04 7.94
CA LEU A 421 -9.24 1.33 8.89
C LEU A 421 -8.31 0.13 9.07
N LEU A 422 -8.83 -1.10 9.20
CA LEU A 422 -7.98 -2.30 9.32
C LEU A 422 -7.08 -2.49 8.10
N ILE A 423 -7.59 -2.22 6.90
CA ILE A 423 -6.80 -2.26 5.67
C ILE A 423 -5.75 -1.15 5.67
N PHE A 424 -6.10 0.08 6.05
CA PHE A 424 -5.13 1.17 6.18
C PHE A 424 -4.03 0.85 7.19
N LEU A 425 -4.36 0.20 8.32
CA LEU A 425 -3.35 -0.21 9.30
C LEU A 425 -2.41 -1.30 8.78
N ALA A 426 -2.92 -2.26 7.98
CA ALA A 426 -2.06 -3.24 7.32
C ALA A 426 -1.07 -2.55 6.36
N TYR A 427 -1.52 -1.53 5.63
CA TYR A 427 -0.65 -0.74 4.77
C TYR A 427 0.26 0.23 5.53
N ALA A 428 -0.14 0.70 6.72
CA ALA A 428 0.75 1.44 7.61
C ALA A 428 1.90 0.55 8.11
N ILE A 429 1.64 -0.73 8.40
CA ILE A 429 2.70 -1.71 8.68
C ILE A 429 3.65 -1.79 7.46
N ARG A 430 3.12 -1.94 6.24
CA ARG A 430 3.91 -1.95 5.00
C ARG A 430 4.78 -0.69 4.87
N ALA A 431 4.24 0.50 5.10
CA ALA A 431 4.98 1.76 5.02
C ALA A 431 6.19 1.81 5.96
N ASN A 432 6.10 1.11 7.10
CA ASN A 432 7.15 1.11 8.13
C ASN A 432 8.11 -0.10 8.07
N ILE A 433 7.90 -1.03 7.14
CA ILE A 433 8.80 -2.19 6.96
C ILE A 433 9.34 -2.35 5.54
N GLY A 434 8.92 -1.51 4.59
CA GLY A 434 9.34 -1.66 3.20
C GLY A 434 8.83 -0.57 2.27
N GLY A 435 8.22 0.48 2.80
CA GLY A 435 7.76 1.66 2.06
C GLY A 435 8.54 2.92 2.44
N GLY A 436 8.16 4.03 1.82
CA GLY A 436 8.64 5.38 2.15
C GLY A 436 7.47 6.33 2.35
N ALA A 437 7.72 7.49 2.94
CA ALA A 437 6.69 8.48 3.24
C ALA A 437 6.35 9.38 2.04
N TRP A 438 7.34 9.68 1.22
CA TRP A 438 7.23 10.69 0.17
C TRP A 438 6.46 10.22 -1.06
N THR A 439 6.46 8.92 -1.31
CA THR A 439 5.90 8.30 -2.50
C THR A 439 4.74 7.34 -2.20
N CYS A 440 4.28 7.29 -0.94
CA CYS A 440 3.31 6.31 -0.48
C CYS A 440 1.87 6.75 -0.79
N ASP A 441 1.33 6.26 -1.88
CA ASP A 441 -0.03 6.52 -2.35
C ASP A 441 -1.11 6.12 -1.32
N TYR A 442 -1.02 4.94 -0.73
CA TYR A 442 -1.98 4.47 0.28
C TYR A 442 -1.92 5.27 1.59
N LEU A 443 -0.74 5.76 2.00
CA LEU A 443 -0.61 6.64 3.16
C LEU A 443 -1.31 7.97 2.92
N LEU A 444 -1.10 8.58 1.75
CA LEU A 444 -1.76 9.84 1.37
C LEU A 444 -3.25 9.66 1.15
N CYS A 445 -3.68 8.52 0.59
CA CYS A 445 -5.10 8.17 0.51
C CYS A 445 -5.75 8.12 1.91
N ALA A 446 -5.13 7.40 2.86
CA ALA A 446 -5.61 7.30 4.23
C ALA A 446 -5.63 8.66 4.94
N LEU A 447 -4.61 9.49 4.70
CA LEU A 447 -4.50 10.84 5.25
C LEU A 447 -5.62 11.74 4.70
N GLY A 448 -5.82 11.77 3.39
CA GLY A 448 -6.90 12.53 2.75
C GLY A 448 -8.28 12.10 3.24
N TYR A 449 -8.50 10.78 3.33
CA TYR A 449 -9.74 10.21 3.83
C TYR A 449 -9.99 10.61 5.30
N GLY A 450 -9.03 10.37 6.19
CA GLY A 450 -9.17 10.65 7.63
C GLY A 450 -9.37 12.13 7.95
N LEU A 451 -8.66 13.04 7.25
CA LEU A 451 -8.79 14.47 7.47
C LEU A 451 -10.10 15.07 6.88
N ALA A 452 -10.63 14.48 5.80
CA ALA A 452 -11.88 14.95 5.19
C ALA A 452 -13.15 14.39 5.87
N LEU A 453 -13.03 13.32 6.69
CA LEU A 453 -14.15 12.72 7.41
C LEU A 453 -14.96 13.74 8.18
N ARG A 454 -16.28 13.61 8.10
CA ARG A 454 -17.21 14.30 8.99
C ARG A 454 -17.43 13.43 10.23
N LEU A 455 -16.99 13.92 11.37
CA LEU A 455 -17.37 13.30 12.63
C LEU A 455 -18.86 13.66 12.89
N PRO A 456 -19.69 12.72 13.33
CA PRO A 456 -21.05 13.02 13.75
C PRO A 456 -20.98 14.05 14.88
N ASN A 457 -21.71 15.17 14.73
CA ASN A 457 -21.91 16.08 15.84
C ASN A 457 -22.55 15.28 16.97
N THR A 458 -22.10 15.50 18.20
CA THR A 458 -22.52 14.78 19.41
C THR A 458 -24.04 14.87 19.73
N GLY A 459 -24.86 15.43 18.84
CA GLY A 459 -26.33 15.54 18.96
C GLY A 459 -27.12 15.14 17.71
N GLY A 460 -26.47 14.77 16.59
CA GLY A 460 -27.16 14.28 15.38
C GLY A 460 -26.72 12.85 15.12
N GLY A 461 -27.66 11.90 15.10
CA GLY A 461 -27.39 10.50 14.78
C GLY A 461 -26.62 10.38 13.46
N ILE A 462 -25.77 9.34 13.37
CA ILE A 462 -25.17 8.91 12.09
C ILE A 462 -26.35 8.70 11.12
N PRO A 463 -26.30 9.25 9.88
CA PRO A 463 -27.34 9.00 8.89
C PRO A 463 -27.60 7.48 8.83
N SER A 464 -28.84 7.07 9.10
CA SER A 464 -29.21 5.67 9.01
C SER A 464 -29.06 5.19 7.57
N ASP A 465 -28.96 3.87 7.33
CA ASP A 465 -28.95 3.30 5.98
C ASP A 465 -30.20 3.72 5.16
N ALA A 466 -31.23 4.23 5.80
CA ALA A 466 -32.42 4.79 5.18
C ALA A 466 -32.20 6.18 4.56
N ASP A 467 -31.22 6.96 5.04
CA ASP A 467 -30.91 8.32 4.57
C ASP A 467 -29.96 8.35 3.37
N VAL A 468 -29.42 7.20 2.97
CA VAL A 468 -28.64 7.06 1.74
C VAL A 468 -29.63 6.84 0.61
N PRO A 469 -29.72 7.71 -0.41
CA PRO A 469 -30.60 7.49 -1.55
C PRO A 469 -30.31 6.09 -2.14
N ARG A 470 -31.16 5.13 -1.86
CA ARG A 470 -31.17 3.88 -2.61
C ARG A 470 -31.54 4.30 -4.01
N GLY A 471 -30.56 4.28 -4.94
CA GLY A 471 -30.88 4.49 -6.34
C GLY A 471 -32.08 3.60 -6.66
N GLU A 472 -33.17 4.21 -7.07
CA GLU A 472 -34.36 3.48 -7.50
C GLU A 472 -33.93 2.38 -8.45
N PRO A 473 -34.44 1.15 -8.31
CA PRO A 473 -34.20 0.12 -9.30
C PRO A 473 -34.67 0.68 -10.65
N VAL A 474 -33.74 0.70 -11.63
CA VAL A 474 -34.07 1.05 -13.01
C VAL A 474 -35.31 0.23 -13.37
N PRO A 475 -36.42 0.86 -13.78
CA PRO A 475 -37.59 0.12 -14.22
C PRO A 475 -37.16 -0.86 -15.31
N ALA A 476 -37.50 -2.12 -15.17
CA ALA A 476 -37.25 -3.10 -16.20
C ALA A 476 -37.93 -2.60 -17.49
N GLU A 477 -37.15 -2.40 -18.54
CA GLU A 477 -37.69 -2.08 -19.87
C GLU A 477 -38.70 -3.15 -20.22
N PRO A 478 -39.89 -2.77 -20.69
CA PRO A 478 -40.87 -3.74 -21.13
C PRO A 478 -40.29 -4.57 -22.27
N VAL A 479 -40.19 -5.87 -22.04
CA VAL A 479 -39.85 -6.84 -23.09
C VAL A 479 -40.94 -6.74 -24.15
N THR A 480 -40.63 -6.02 -25.24
CA THR A 480 -41.46 -6.10 -26.47
C THR A 480 -41.31 -7.53 -27.00
N LYS A 481 -42.40 -8.28 -26.84
CA LYS A 481 -42.55 -9.55 -27.55
C LYS A 481 -42.72 -9.21 -29.04
N GLU A 482 -41.77 -9.51 -29.89
CA GLU A 482 -41.96 -9.86 -31.27
C GLU A 482 -41.65 -11.34 -31.45
#